data_59abb56f9b855aed02ccad5e39aa3bb8
#
_entry.id   59abb56f9b855aed02ccad5e39aa3bb8
#
_cell.length_a   1.000
_cell.length_b   1.000
_cell.length_c   1.000
_cell.angle_alpha   90.00
_cell.angle_beta   90.00
_cell.angle_gamma   90.00
#
_symmetry.space_group_name_H-M   'P 1'
#
loop_
_entity.id
_entity.type
_entity.pdbx_description
1 polymer ?
#
loop_
_entity_poly.entity_id
_entity_poly.type
_entity_poly.pdbx_seq_one_letter_code
_entity_poly.pdbx_strand_id
1 'polypeptide(L)'
;MQQQGGFGSGSQMAMGEASGLGGQVPTAKVVPVAAEPNSGKTTIFMVLAIVAGLVAVTFIGLFIWMYSQWDSAQTDVDSKVNIAVAEAVNEKAIEMENAFAEREKMPYRIFTGPADYGELTLEYPKTWSVYEPKSATNGGDFEAFFNPDRVYGTSASTINSLRVIIKDQAYETVIAQYEQAVKGGRMGIAVRPVGGENANIYAGVLPGTNDLQGIVAVFKIRDKTVIIQTDALIFADDYYKVLDSVKYNL
;
A
#
# COMPACT_ATOMS: atom_id res chain seq x y z
N MET A 1 5.11 15.77 34.40
CA MET A 1 4.63 14.52 34.99
C MET A 1 5.13 13.41 34.11
N GLN A 2 6.30 12.83 34.24
CA GLN A 2 6.85 11.88 35.22
C GLN A 2 5.99 10.64 35.40
N GLN A 3 6.49 9.52 34.90
CA GLN A 3 6.89 8.26 35.56
C GLN A 3 7.17 7.22 34.47
N GLN A 4 8.34 6.68 34.20
CA GLN A 4 9.27 5.87 35.03
C GLN A 4 8.66 4.58 35.59
N GLY A 5 9.32 3.47 35.29
CA GLY A 5 9.32 2.16 35.93
C GLY A 5 9.69 1.11 34.89
N GLY A 6 10.78 0.39 34.86
CA GLY A 6 11.77 0.13 35.87
C GLY A 6 11.84 -1.36 36.23
N PHE A 7 13.06 -1.94 36.08
CA PHE A 7 13.59 -3.07 36.86
C PHE A 7 13.06 -4.47 36.52
N GLY A 8 13.87 -5.54 36.54
CA GLY A 8 15.03 -5.85 37.32
C GLY A 8 15.72 -7.09 36.75
N SER A 9 17.01 -7.19 36.73
CA SER A 9 17.83 -7.64 37.85
C SER A 9 17.52 -9.08 38.24
N GLY A 10 18.36 -10.05 38.04
CA GLY A 10 19.64 -10.24 38.63
C GLY A 10 19.50 -11.29 39.69
N SER A 11 20.32 -12.29 39.70
CA SER A 11 20.86 -12.80 40.96
C SER A 11 21.88 -13.88 40.73
N GLN A 12 23.08 -13.55 41.04
CA GLN A 12 24.14 -14.40 41.56
C GLN A 12 23.72 -14.97 42.90
N MET A 13 24.30 -16.12 43.24
CA MET A 13 24.87 -16.49 44.55
C MET A 13 25.56 -17.82 44.40
N ALA A 14 26.86 -17.96 44.51
CA ALA A 14 27.71 -17.82 45.70
C ALA A 14 27.77 -19.08 46.53
N MET A 15 28.95 -19.63 46.55
CA MET A 15 29.76 -20.18 47.62
C MET A 15 29.11 -20.97 48.76
N GLY A 16 29.73 -22.11 49.01
CA GLY A 16 29.64 -22.84 50.25
C GLY A 16 30.80 -23.80 50.42
N GLU A 17 31.88 -23.28 51.00
CA GLU A 17 32.96 -24.07 51.60
C GLU A 17 32.42 -24.81 52.84
N ALA A 18 32.84 -26.04 53.03
CA ALA A 18 32.97 -26.59 54.34
C ALA A 18 34.06 -27.67 54.41
N SER A 19 35.03 -27.33 55.13
CA SER A 19 36.16 -28.13 55.64
C SER A 19 35.70 -29.29 56.50
N GLY A 20 36.50 -30.36 56.60
CA GLY A 20 36.52 -31.15 57.79
C GLY A 20 37.12 -32.55 57.69
N LEU A 21 38.35 -32.64 58.04
CA LEU A 21 38.97 -33.68 58.95
C LEU A 21 38.82 -35.15 58.56
N GLY A 22 39.84 -35.84 58.16
CA GLY A 22 40.79 -36.45 59.09
C GLY A 22 40.52 -37.96 59.29
N GLY A 23 41.42 -38.76 58.80
CA GLY A 23 41.38 -40.18 59.08
C GLY A 23 42.46 -40.96 58.33
N GLN A 24 43.68 -40.95 58.89
CA GLN A 24 44.71 -41.90 58.51
C GLN A 24 44.34 -43.27 59.01
N VAL A 25 44.47 -44.29 58.17
CA VAL A 25 44.61 -45.70 58.58
C VAL A 25 45.56 -46.40 57.57
N PRO A 26 46.32 -47.38 57.98
CA PRO A 26 47.71 -47.60 57.56
C PRO A 26 47.86 -48.48 56.33
N THR A 27 48.98 -48.29 55.67
CA THR A 27 49.56 -49.03 54.59
C THR A 27 49.65 -50.55 54.85
N ALA A 28 48.92 -51.32 54.01
CA ALA A 28 49.28 -52.72 53.75
C ALA A 28 50.06 -52.78 52.45
N LYS A 29 51.31 -53.17 52.60
CA LYS A 29 52.25 -53.40 51.49
C LYS A 29 51.85 -54.70 50.81
N VAL A 30 51.19 -54.61 49.66
CA VAL A 30 50.90 -55.76 48.79
C VAL A 30 52.08 -55.86 47.78
N VAL A 31 52.77 -56.94 47.85
CA VAL A 31 53.83 -57.31 46.94
C VAL A 31 53.18 -57.60 45.57
N PRO A 32 53.67 -57.04 44.46
CA PRO A 32 53.13 -57.39 43.12
C PRO A 32 53.63 -58.78 42.74
N VAL A 33 52.68 -59.67 42.54
CA VAL A 33 52.94 -60.94 41.81
C VAL A 33 53.11 -60.54 40.36
N ALA A 34 54.31 -60.72 39.82
CA ALA A 34 54.64 -60.61 38.41
C ALA A 34 53.81 -61.59 37.61
N ALA A 35 52.79 -61.15 36.91
CA ALA A 35 52.11 -61.96 35.91
C ALA A 35 53.01 -62.06 34.65
N GLU A 36 53.35 -63.22 34.27
CA GLU A 36 54.09 -63.49 33.04
C GLU A 36 53.34 -62.92 31.82
N PRO A 37 54.01 -62.28 30.88
CA PRO A 37 53.36 -61.76 29.68
C PRO A 37 52.99 -62.89 28.76
N ASN A 38 51.69 -63.09 28.63
CA ASN A 38 51.12 -64.00 27.62
C ASN A 38 51.30 -63.34 26.25
N SER A 39 52.49 -63.52 25.64
CA SER A 39 53.00 -62.75 24.49
C SER A 39 52.14 -62.85 23.21
N GLY A 40 51.37 -63.91 23.08
CA GLY A 40 50.53 -64.07 21.89
C GLY A 40 49.26 -63.26 21.91
N LYS A 41 48.66 -63.02 23.10
CA LYS A 41 47.42 -62.28 23.20
C LYS A 41 47.69 -60.72 23.08
N THR A 42 48.83 -60.27 23.60
CA THR A 42 49.26 -58.88 23.52
C THR A 42 49.50 -58.40 22.10
N THR A 43 50.09 -59.26 21.28
CA THR A 43 50.36 -58.97 19.86
C THR A 43 49.08 -58.89 19.06
N ILE A 44 48.07 -59.74 19.32
CA ILE A 44 46.77 -59.74 18.66
C ILE A 44 46.02 -58.41 19.04
N PHE A 45 46.02 -58.05 20.33
CA PHE A 45 45.39 -56.76 20.77
C PHE A 45 46.11 -55.56 20.19
N MET A 46 47.41 -55.58 20.03
CA MET A 46 48.18 -54.47 19.43
C MET A 46 47.86 -54.32 17.93
N VAL A 47 47.76 -55.42 17.18
CA VAL A 47 47.33 -55.34 15.78
C VAL A 47 45.90 -54.86 15.64
N LEU A 48 45.00 -55.36 16.50
CA LEU A 48 43.58 -54.92 16.49
C LEU A 48 43.46 -53.44 16.81
N ALA A 49 44.25 -52.94 17.75
CA ALA A 49 44.25 -51.50 18.09
C ALA A 49 44.79 -50.62 16.94
N ILE A 50 45.80 -51.09 16.20
CA ILE A 50 46.34 -50.38 15.04
C ILE A 50 45.29 -50.34 13.92
N VAL A 51 44.62 -51.45 13.64
CA VAL A 51 43.56 -51.53 12.62
C VAL A 51 42.38 -50.64 13.02
N ALA A 52 41.94 -50.67 14.29
CA ALA A 52 40.90 -49.80 14.80
C ALA A 52 41.28 -48.32 14.70
N GLY A 53 42.51 -47.98 14.99
CA GLY A 53 43.05 -46.62 14.84
C GLY A 53 43.01 -46.13 13.38
N LEU A 54 43.42 -46.96 12.42
CA LEU A 54 43.37 -46.64 11.00
C LEU A 54 41.93 -46.45 10.52
N VAL A 55 41.02 -47.31 10.96
CA VAL A 55 39.59 -47.17 10.65
C VAL A 55 39.03 -45.88 11.22
N ALA A 56 39.36 -45.54 12.47
CA ALA A 56 38.93 -44.29 13.10
C ALA A 56 39.43 -43.03 12.35
N VAL A 57 40.67 -43.03 11.92
CA VAL A 57 41.25 -41.90 11.14
C VAL A 57 40.57 -41.76 9.79
N THR A 58 40.25 -42.87 9.11
CA THR A 58 39.51 -42.82 7.84
C THR A 58 38.08 -42.29 8.03
N PHE A 59 37.38 -42.69 9.09
CA PHE A 59 36.06 -42.16 9.40
C PHE A 59 36.09 -40.65 9.76
N ILE A 60 37.09 -40.23 10.50
CA ILE A 60 37.26 -38.78 10.82
C ILE A 60 37.51 -37.99 9.52
N GLY A 61 38.37 -38.49 8.63
CA GLY A 61 38.63 -37.83 7.35
C GLY A 61 37.38 -37.74 6.46
N LEU A 62 36.59 -38.81 6.38
CA LEU A 62 35.32 -38.83 5.66
C LEU A 62 34.29 -37.91 6.28
N PHE A 63 34.23 -37.82 7.61
CA PHE A 63 33.31 -36.93 8.33
C PHE A 63 33.67 -35.46 8.07
N ILE A 64 34.94 -35.09 8.14
CA ILE A 64 35.39 -33.70 7.85
C ILE A 64 35.08 -33.36 6.39
N TRP A 65 35.34 -34.29 5.44
CA TRP A 65 35.05 -34.05 4.03
C TRP A 65 33.55 -33.87 3.77
N MET A 66 32.71 -34.73 4.36
CA MET A 66 31.25 -34.65 4.22
C MET A 66 30.69 -33.40 4.87
N TYR A 67 31.22 -32.98 6.04
CA TYR A 67 30.82 -31.76 6.71
C TYR A 67 31.19 -30.52 5.88
N SER A 68 32.39 -30.47 5.30
CA SER A 68 32.81 -29.40 4.40
C SER A 68 31.95 -29.31 3.13
N GLN A 69 31.56 -30.46 2.56
CA GLN A 69 30.65 -30.49 1.41
C GLN A 69 29.25 -29.96 1.77
N TRP A 70 28.77 -30.27 2.97
CA TRP A 70 27.44 -29.82 3.42
C TRP A 70 27.43 -28.30 3.70
N ASP A 71 28.45 -27.81 4.36
CA ASP A 71 28.61 -26.39 4.63
C ASP A 71 28.73 -25.56 3.32
N SER A 72 29.51 -26.05 2.37
CA SER A 72 29.64 -25.41 1.04
C SER A 72 28.32 -25.45 0.27
N ALA A 73 27.53 -26.50 0.37
CA ALA A 73 26.24 -26.61 -0.31
C ALA A 73 25.21 -25.62 0.29
N GLN A 74 25.20 -25.42 1.61
CA GLN A 74 24.29 -24.43 2.25
C GLN A 74 24.68 -23.01 1.88
N THR A 75 25.95 -22.67 1.93
CA THR A 75 26.45 -21.33 1.60
C THR A 75 26.18 -20.97 0.13
N ASP A 76 26.28 -21.94 -0.78
CA ASP A 76 26.00 -21.76 -2.21
C ASP A 76 24.51 -21.54 -2.46
N VAL A 77 23.64 -22.25 -1.74
CA VAL A 77 22.17 -22.06 -1.81
C VAL A 77 21.76 -20.70 -1.29
N ASP A 78 22.25 -20.30 -0.11
CA ASP A 78 21.95 -18.99 0.48
C ASP A 78 22.44 -17.85 -0.41
N SER A 79 23.62 -18.00 -1.00
CA SER A 79 24.19 -17.03 -1.94
C SER A 79 23.31 -16.91 -3.20
N LYS A 80 22.90 -18.02 -3.80
CA LYS A 80 22.03 -18.03 -4.99
C LYS A 80 20.65 -17.48 -4.69
N VAL A 81 20.08 -17.80 -3.53
CA VAL A 81 18.80 -17.26 -3.08
C VAL A 81 18.89 -15.75 -2.89
N ASN A 82 19.94 -15.27 -2.23
CA ASN A 82 20.14 -13.83 -2.02
C ASN A 82 20.33 -13.08 -3.34
N ILE A 83 21.06 -13.63 -4.30
CA ILE A 83 21.21 -13.04 -5.64
C ILE A 83 19.87 -13.02 -6.37
N ALA A 84 19.12 -14.14 -6.38
CA ALA A 84 17.82 -14.21 -7.04
C ALA A 84 16.79 -13.28 -6.40
N VAL A 85 16.79 -13.15 -5.07
CA VAL A 85 15.92 -12.18 -4.35
C VAL A 85 16.32 -10.75 -4.70
N ALA A 86 17.61 -10.42 -4.69
CA ALA A 86 18.08 -9.08 -5.05
C ALA A 86 17.74 -8.73 -6.50
N GLU A 87 17.86 -9.68 -7.43
CA GLU A 87 17.49 -9.49 -8.84
C GLU A 87 15.98 -9.29 -8.98
N ALA A 88 15.16 -10.13 -8.34
CA ALA A 88 13.69 -9.98 -8.36
C ALA A 88 13.22 -8.68 -7.73
N VAL A 89 13.84 -8.23 -6.63
CA VAL A 89 13.56 -6.93 -6.00
C VAL A 89 13.93 -5.78 -6.93
N ASN A 90 15.09 -5.86 -7.59
CA ASN A 90 15.53 -4.83 -8.51
C ASN A 90 14.65 -4.77 -9.77
N GLU A 91 14.27 -5.92 -10.32
CA GLU A 91 13.33 -6.00 -11.44
C GLU A 91 11.98 -5.39 -11.08
N LYS A 92 11.44 -5.71 -9.90
CA LYS A 92 10.21 -5.11 -9.39
C LYS A 92 10.34 -3.61 -9.13
N ALA A 93 11.47 -3.14 -8.64
CA ALA A 93 11.73 -1.72 -8.45
C ALA A 93 11.71 -0.97 -9.79
N ILE A 94 12.37 -1.51 -10.83
CA ILE A 94 12.38 -0.94 -12.18
C ILE A 94 10.97 -0.98 -12.80
N GLU A 95 10.23 -2.07 -12.65
CA GLU A 95 8.84 -2.18 -13.13
C GLU A 95 7.94 -1.13 -12.45
N MET A 96 8.07 -0.96 -11.12
CA MET A 96 7.31 0.05 -10.38
C MET A 96 7.71 1.48 -10.77
N GLU A 97 8.98 1.75 -10.98
CA GLU A 97 9.47 3.06 -11.42
C GLU A 97 8.97 3.40 -12.82
N ASN A 98 9.02 2.45 -13.75
CA ASN A 98 8.45 2.62 -15.08
C ASN A 98 6.93 2.82 -15.04
N ALA A 99 6.20 2.05 -14.24
CA ALA A 99 4.77 2.22 -14.06
C ALA A 99 4.42 3.55 -13.38
N PHE A 100 5.28 4.06 -12.51
CA PHE A 100 5.13 5.38 -11.91
C PHE A 100 5.38 6.49 -12.94
N ALA A 101 6.46 6.38 -13.72
CA ALA A 101 6.78 7.33 -14.79
C ALA A 101 5.68 7.39 -15.86
N GLU A 102 5.08 6.24 -16.23
CA GLU A 102 3.92 6.21 -17.13
C GLU A 102 2.69 6.91 -16.53
N ARG A 103 2.40 6.66 -15.23
CA ARG A 103 1.30 7.34 -14.54
C ARG A 103 1.54 8.84 -14.38
N GLU A 104 2.79 9.27 -14.25
CA GLU A 104 3.12 10.70 -14.19
C GLU A 104 2.87 11.43 -15.50
N LYS A 105 3.00 10.74 -16.63
CA LYS A 105 2.69 11.30 -17.95
C LYS A 105 1.20 11.58 -18.15
N MET A 106 0.31 10.96 -17.34
CA MET A 106 -1.13 11.22 -17.40
C MET A 106 -1.50 12.35 -16.45
N PRO A 107 -1.84 13.54 -16.96
CA PRO A 107 -2.15 14.70 -16.10
C PRO A 107 -3.55 14.63 -15.46
N TYR A 108 -4.35 13.64 -15.82
CA TYR A 108 -5.74 13.49 -15.39
C TYR A 108 -5.96 12.22 -14.56
N ARG A 109 -6.96 12.30 -13.66
CA ARG A 109 -7.55 11.16 -12.94
C ARG A 109 -8.97 10.97 -13.41
N ILE A 110 -9.48 9.73 -13.34
CA ILE A 110 -10.86 9.40 -13.62
C ILE A 110 -11.66 9.49 -12.32
N PHE A 111 -12.76 10.22 -12.38
CA PHE A 111 -13.81 10.21 -11.37
C PHE A 111 -14.93 9.29 -11.88
N THR A 112 -15.54 8.52 -10.97
CA THR A 112 -16.68 7.64 -11.25
C THR A 112 -17.77 7.94 -10.25
N GLY A 113 -18.91 8.38 -10.74
CA GLY A 113 -20.13 8.61 -9.95
C GLY A 113 -20.87 7.31 -9.61
N PRO A 114 -22.01 7.40 -8.90
CA PRO A 114 -22.79 6.25 -8.49
C PRO A 114 -23.29 5.40 -9.67
N ALA A 115 -23.11 4.08 -9.57
CA ALA A 115 -23.53 3.14 -10.62
C ALA A 115 -25.04 3.19 -10.89
N ASP A 116 -25.84 3.38 -9.84
CA ASP A 116 -27.32 3.49 -9.93
C ASP A 116 -27.78 4.71 -10.74
N TYR A 117 -26.92 5.74 -10.87
CA TYR A 117 -27.20 6.99 -11.59
C TYR A 117 -26.54 7.05 -12.97
N GLY A 118 -26.23 5.88 -13.55
CA GLY A 118 -25.66 5.78 -14.90
C GLY A 118 -24.14 5.82 -14.91
N GLU A 119 -23.47 5.62 -13.77
CA GLU A 119 -22.02 5.50 -13.66
C GLU A 119 -21.27 6.60 -14.44
N LEU A 120 -21.66 7.87 -14.20
CA LEU A 120 -21.03 9.00 -14.86
C LEU A 120 -19.53 9.00 -14.58
N THR A 121 -18.72 8.96 -15.62
CA THR A 121 -17.26 9.09 -15.53
C THR A 121 -16.79 10.37 -16.18
N LEU A 122 -15.77 10.99 -15.61
CA LEU A 122 -15.11 12.15 -16.18
C LEU A 122 -13.62 12.17 -15.79
N GLU A 123 -12.82 12.86 -16.57
CA GLU A 123 -11.41 13.06 -16.30
C GLU A 123 -11.19 14.46 -15.70
N TYR A 124 -10.46 14.54 -14.59
CA TYR A 124 -10.13 15.81 -13.92
C TYR A 124 -8.63 15.90 -13.63
N PRO A 125 -8.05 17.10 -13.52
CA PRO A 125 -6.62 17.28 -13.25
C PRO A 125 -6.18 16.53 -11.99
N LYS A 126 -5.09 15.77 -12.07
CA LYS A 126 -4.61 14.96 -10.93
C LYS A 126 -4.18 15.79 -9.71
N THR A 127 -3.94 17.09 -9.90
CA THR A 127 -3.64 18.05 -8.85
C THR A 127 -4.87 18.50 -8.04
N TRP A 128 -6.07 18.13 -8.50
CA TRP A 128 -7.30 18.47 -7.81
C TRP A 128 -7.68 17.39 -6.80
N SER A 129 -8.21 17.83 -5.67
CA SER A 129 -8.84 16.98 -4.65
C SER A 129 -10.34 16.89 -4.89
N VAL A 130 -10.93 15.76 -4.53
CA VAL A 130 -12.37 15.50 -4.62
C VAL A 130 -12.94 15.30 -3.22
N TYR A 131 -14.13 15.85 -2.98
CA TYR A 131 -14.91 15.63 -1.77
C TYR A 131 -16.38 15.37 -2.14
N GLU A 132 -16.94 14.28 -1.65
CA GLU A 132 -18.30 13.81 -1.92
C GLU A 132 -19.16 13.92 -0.63
N PRO A 133 -19.84 15.06 -0.39
CA PRO A 133 -20.70 15.22 0.79
C PRO A 133 -21.99 14.41 0.72
N LYS A 134 -22.46 14.06 -0.50
CA LYS A 134 -23.65 13.27 -0.75
C LYS A 134 -23.35 12.17 -1.75
N SER A 135 -23.42 10.94 -1.31
CA SER A 135 -23.10 9.74 -2.11
C SER A 135 -24.31 9.11 -2.80
N ALA A 136 -25.51 9.71 -2.68
CA ALA A 136 -26.78 9.13 -3.15
C ALA A 136 -27.12 7.76 -2.52
N THR A 137 -26.48 7.39 -1.41
CA THR A 137 -26.82 6.17 -0.67
C THR A 137 -28.26 6.26 -0.19
N ASN A 138 -29.12 5.30 -0.54
CA ASN A 138 -30.55 5.29 -0.28
C ASN A 138 -31.41 6.26 -1.14
N GLY A 139 -30.91 6.69 -2.29
CA GLY A 139 -31.59 7.64 -3.17
C GLY A 139 -31.31 9.11 -2.81
N GLY A 140 -31.85 10.03 -3.61
CA GLY A 140 -31.65 11.47 -3.44
C GLY A 140 -30.53 12.04 -4.30
N ASP A 141 -30.08 13.24 -3.96
CA ASP A 141 -29.07 13.93 -4.75
C ASP A 141 -27.66 13.34 -4.51
N PHE A 142 -26.86 13.30 -5.57
CA PHE A 142 -25.41 13.09 -5.49
C PHE A 142 -24.69 14.42 -5.65
N GLU A 143 -23.63 14.65 -4.87
CA GLU A 143 -22.81 15.85 -4.99
C GLU A 143 -21.33 15.51 -4.84
N ALA A 144 -20.49 15.97 -5.77
CA ALA A 144 -19.03 15.92 -5.69
C ALA A 144 -18.44 17.28 -6.03
N PHE A 145 -17.48 17.71 -5.24
CA PHE A 145 -16.79 19.00 -5.35
C PHE A 145 -15.32 18.77 -5.61
N PHE A 146 -14.75 19.57 -6.50
CA PHE A 146 -13.36 19.48 -6.92
C PHE A 146 -12.68 20.82 -6.80
N ASN A 147 -11.47 20.84 -6.26
CA ASN A 147 -10.63 22.03 -6.22
C ASN A 147 -9.15 21.68 -6.34
N PRO A 148 -8.33 22.58 -6.90
CA PRO A 148 -6.88 22.47 -6.76
C PRO A 148 -6.50 22.36 -5.29
N ASP A 149 -5.55 21.45 -4.99
CA ASP A 149 -5.04 21.20 -3.67
C ASP A 149 -6.08 20.57 -2.72
N ARG A 150 -7.09 21.32 -2.27
CA ARG A 150 -8.16 20.76 -1.40
C ARG A 150 -9.51 21.48 -1.59
N VAL A 151 -10.59 20.77 -1.26
CA VAL A 151 -11.93 21.34 -1.18
C VAL A 151 -12.10 22.05 0.17
N TYR A 152 -12.33 23.35 0.14
CA TYR A 152 -12.45 24.20 1.35
C TYR A 152 -13.86 24.22 1.96
N GLY A 153 -14.88 23.92 1.17
CA GLY A 153 -16.26 23.89 1.62
C GLY A 153 -17.23 23.60 0.49
N THR A 154 -18.48 23.37 0.87
CA THR A 154 -19.58 22.99 -0.04
C THR A 154 -20.72 24.02 -0.06
N SER A 155 -20.56 25.16 0.64
CA SER A 155 -21.59 26.20 0.65
C SER A 155 -21.71 26.92 -0.70
N ALA A 156 -22.85 27.55 -0.94
CA ALA A 156 -23.10 28.34 -2.16
C ALA A 156 -22.13 29.54 -2.32
N SER A 157 -21.51 30.00 -1.24
CA SER A 157 -20.52 31.08 -1.25
C SER A 157 -19.08 30.60 -1.46
N THR A 158 -18.83 29.30 -1.39
CA THR A 158 -17.50 28.73 -1.63
C THR A 158 -17.28 28.56 -3.12
N ILE A 159 -16.16 29.06 -3.63
CA ILE A 159 -15.77 28.86 -5.04
C ILE A 159 -15.14 27.49 -5.17
N ASN A 160 -15.72 26.64 -6.01
CA ASN A 160 -15.18 25.36 -6.41
C ASN A 160 -14.85 25.37 -7.91
N SER A 161 -13.74 24.74 -8.26
CA SER A 161 -13.29 24.67 -9.65
C SER A 161 -14.24 23.84 -10.50
N LEU A 162 -14.81 22.78 -9.88
CA LEU A 162 -15.82 21.95 -10.51
C LEU A 162 -16.77 21.39 -9.44
N ARG A 163 -18.04 21.34 -9.78
CA ARG A 163 -19.10 20.63 -9.04
C ARG A 163 -19.78 19.65 -9.98
N VAL A 164 -19.97 18.44 -9.54
CA VAL A 164 -20.77 17.42 -10.21
C VAL A 164 -21.94 17.12 -9.30
N ILE A 165 -23.15 17.42 -9.75
CA ILE A 165 -24.39 17.24 -9.00
C ILE A 165 -25.33 16.41 -9.85
N ILE A 166 -25.85 15.31 -9.32
CA ILE A 166 -26.90 14.53 -9.96
C ILE A 166 -28.15 14.69 -9.11
N LYS A 167 -29.17 15.31 -9.68
CA LYS A 167 -30.43 15.58 -9.01
C LYS A 167 -31.45 14.47 -9.28
N ASP A 168 -32.11 14.01 -8.23
CA ASP A 168 -33.32 13.19 -8.32
C ASP A 168 -34.54 14.08 -8.57
N GLN A 169 -34.49 14.89 -9.62
CA GLN A 169 -35.51 15.85 -10.02
C GLN A 169 -35.65 15.89 -11.53
N ALA A 170 -36.85 16.20 -11.99
CA ALA A 170 -37.13 16.35 -13.42
C ALA A 170 -36.29 17.48 -14.04
N TYR A 171 -35.78 17.23 -15.24
CA TYR A 171 -34.91 18.13 -15.98
C TYR A 171 -35.51 19.54 -16.11
N GLU A 172 -36.79 19.61 -16.44
CA GLU A 172 -37.54 20.85 -16.63
C GLU A 172 -37.58 21.71 -15.36
N THR A 173 -37.64 21.05 -14.20
CA THR A 173 -37.60 21.74 -12.90
C THR A 173 -36.24 22.33 -12.63
N VAL A 174 -35.19 21.58 -12.95
CA VAL A 174 -33.81 22.02 -12.69
C VAL A 174 -33.41 23.15 -13.62
N ILE A 175 -33.75 23.09 -14.92
CA ILE A 175 -33.37 24.14 -15.87
C ILE A 175 -34.13 25.44 -15.68
N ALA A 176 -35.31 25.44 -15.07
CA ALA A 176 -36.18 26.61 -14.91
C ALA A 176 -35.47 27.80 -14.26
N GLN A 177 -34.60 27.56 -13.27
CA GLN A 177 -33.82 28.60 -12.61
C GLN A 177 -32.78 29.25 -13.54
N TYR A 178 -32.14 28.46 -14.40
CA TYR A 178 -31.18 28.94 -15.38
C TYR A 178 -31.85 29.70 -16.52
N GLU A 179 -32.99 29.18 -17.01
CA GLU A 179 -33.80 29.88 -18.02
C GLU A 179 -34.30 31.24 -17.52
N GLN A 180 -34.69 31.33 -16.24
CA GLN A 180 -35.05 32.59 -15.63
C GLN A 180 -33.87 33.58 -15.60
N ALA A 181 -32.65 33.07 -15.28
CA ALA A 181 -31.44 33.89 -15.32
C ALA A 181 -31.10 34.37 -16.76
N VAL A 182 -31.33 33.53 -17.77
CA VAL A 182 -31.15 33.87 -19.18
C VAL A 182 -32.16 34.96 -19.58
N LYS A 183 -33.45 34.79 -19.27
CA LYS A 183 -34.50 35.79 -19.52
C LYS A 183 -34.22 37.12 -18.84
N GLY A 184 -33.58 37.09 -17.67
CA GLY A 184 -33.14 38.26 -16.92
C GLY A 184 -31.82 38.90 -17.42
N GLY A 185 -31.22 38.35 -18.49
CA GLY A 185 -29.97 38.85 -19.05
C GLY A 185 -28.72 38.57 -18.17
N ARG A 186 -28.82 37.72 -17.15
CA ARG A 186 -27.74 37.39 -16.23
C ARG A 186 -26.87 36.23 -16.73
N MET A 187 -27.38 35.38 -17.63
CA MET A 187 -26.69 34.25 -18.23
C MET A 187 -26.94 34.19 -19.73
N GLY A 188 -25.94 33.69 -20.48
CA GLY A 188 -26.07 33.22 -21.83
C GLY A 188 -26.37 31.73 -21.86
N ILE A 189 -26.94 31.25 -22.98
CA ILE A 189 -27.19 29.82 -23.22
C ILE A 189 -26.56 29.38 -24.53
N ALA A 190 -25.98 28.21 -24.54
CA ALA A 190 -25.49 27.49 -25.73
C ALA A 190 -25.84 26.00 -25.57
N VAL A 191 -25.78 25.25 -26.67
CA VAL A 191 -25.95 23.79 -26.66
C VAL A 191 -24.64 23.15 -27.10
N ARG A 192 -24.22 22.11 -26.35
CA ARG A 192 -23.00 21.34 -26.64
C ARG A 192 -23.25 19.85 -26.40
N PRO A 193 -22.72 18.95 -27.22
CA PRO A 193 -22.75 17.52 -26.92
C PRO A 193 -21.85 17.21 -25.71
N VAL A 194 -22.39 16.41 -24.76
CA VAL A 194 -21.68 15.92 -23.57
C VAL A 194 -22.06 14.45 -23.38
N GLY A 195 -21.09 13.56 -23.42
CA GLY A 195 -21.34 12.12 -23.29
C GLY A 195 -22.26 11.50 -24.36
N GLY A 196 -22.38 12.16 -25.53
CA GLY A 196 -23.27 11.71 -26.62
C GLY A 196 -24.65 12.36 -26.64
N GLU A 197 -25.06 13.07 -25.59
CA GLU A 197 -26.34 13.80 -25.49
C GLU A 197 -26.12 15.32 -25.56
N ASN A 198 -27.17 16.05 -25.95
CA ASN A 198 -27.13 17.52 -25.97
C ASN A 198 -27.31 18.08 -24.54
N ALA A 199 -26.30 18.80 -24.06
CA ALA A 199 -26.34 19.54 -22.82
C ALA A 199 -26.62 21.02 -23.07
N ASN A 200 -27.44 21.63 -22.24
CA ASN A 200 -27.58 23.07 -22.16
C ASN A 200 -26.43 23.64 -21.34
N ILE A 201 -25.66 24.54 -21.95
CA ILE A 201 -24.53 25.22 -21.30
C ILE A 201 -24.96 26.66 -20.97
N TYR A 202 -25.01 26.99 -19.71
CA TYR A 202 -25.32 28.31 -19.20
C TYR A 202 -24.04 28.99 -18.71
N ALA A 203 -23.79 30.19 -19.12
CA ALA A 203 -22.59 30.96 -18.69
C ALA A 203 -22.97 32.37 -18.21
N GLY A 204 -22.53 32.76 -17.05
CA GLY A 204 -22.83 34.05 -16.45
C GLY A 204 -22.93 34.00 -14.94
N VAL A 205 -23.82 34.81 -14.37
CA VAL A 205 -24.02 34.91 -12.92
C VAL A 205 -24.86 33.73 -12.43
N LEU A 206 -24.25 32.89 -11.59
CA LEU A 206 -24.87 31.65 -11.12
C LEU A 206 -26.05 31.90 -10.17
N PRO A 207 -27.22 31.29 -10.40
CA PRO A 207 -28.37 31.42 -9.52
C PRO A 207 -28.07 30.87 -8.10
N GLY A 208 -28.58 31.56 -7.06
CA GLY A 208 -28.44 31.12 -5.67
C GLY A 208 -27.03 31.29 -5.09
N THR A 209 -26.15 32.03 -5.77
CA THR A 209 -24.82 32.38 -5.30
C THR A 209 -24.71 33.89 -5.05
N ASN A 210 -23.62 34.34 -4.41
CA ASN A 210 -23.32 35.78 -4.23
C ASN A 210 -22.66 36.34 -5.50
N ASP A 211 -23.42 36.37 -6.62
CA ASP A 211 -23.00 36.87 -7.92
C ASP A 211 -21.73 36.22 -8.50
N LEU A 212 -21.49 34.95 -8.16
CA LEU A 212 -20.39 34.20 -8.75
C LEU A 212 -20.63 34.04 -10.26
N GLN A 213 -19.58 34.26 -11.04
CA GLN A 213 -19.60 34.05 -12.48
C GLN A 213 -19.01 32.71 -12.82
N GLY A 214 -19.81 31.86 -13.44
CA GLY A 214 -19.41 30.51 -13.77
C GLY A 214 -20.08 29.97 -15.03
N ILE A 215 -19.87 28.69 -15.24
CA ILE A 215 -20.42 27.95 -16.38
C ILE A 215 -21.09 26.69 -15.83
N VAL A 216 -22.28 26.37 -16.33
CA VAL A 216 -23.06 25.22 -15.93
C VAL A 216 -23.48 24.44 -17.15
N ALA A 217 -23.19 23.15 -17.19
CA ALA A 217 -23.76 22.19 -18.14
C ALA A 217 -24.89 21.41 -17.48
N VAL A 218 -26.06 21.35 -18.11
CA VAL A 218 -27.21 20.58 -17.61
C VAL A 218 -27.68 19.63 -18.69
N PHE A 219 -27.78 18.34 -18.37
CA PHE A 219 -28.23 17.29 -19.26
C PHE A 219 -28.89 16.15 -18.48
N LYS A 220 -29.51 15.21 -19.20
CA LYS A 220 -30.21 14.07 -18.59
C LYS A 220 -29.36 12.82 -18.65
N ILE A 221 -29.44 12.02 -17.60
CA ILE A 221 -29.01 10.61 -17.63
C ILE A 221 -30.19 9.80 -17.09
N ARG A 222 -30.84 9.00 -17.93
CA ARG A 222 -32.04 8.24 -17.56
C ARG A 222 -33.15 9.17 -17.01
N ASP A 223 -33.54 8.98 -15.76
CA ASP A 223 -34.52 9.76 -15.02
C ASP A 223 -33.93 10.88 -14.17
N LYS A 224 -32.60 11.03 -14.18
CA LYS A 224 -31.88 12.01 -13.36
C LYS A 224 -31.40 13.20 -14.17
N THR A 225 -31.23 14.32 -13.51
CA THR A 225 -30.66 15.55 -14.09
C THR A 225 -29.24 15.75 -13.58
N VAL A 226 -28.29 15.83 -14.49
CA VAL A 226 -26.88 16.08 -14.19
C VAL A 226 -26.55 17.55 -14.39
N ILE A 227 -25.84 18.10 -13.42
CA ILE A 227 -25.33 19.47 -13.41
C ILE A 227 -23.83 19.36 -13.23
N ILE A 228 -23.07 19.84 -14.20
CA ILE A 228 -21.62 20.02 -14.07
C ILE A 228 -21.36 21.52 -14.10
N GLN A 229 -20.77 22.07 -13.05
CA GLN A 229 -20.64 23.50 -12.85
C GLN A 229 -19.23 23.88 -12.45
N THR A 230 -18.74 25.02 -12.97
CA THR A 230 -17.60 25.75 -12.40
C THR A 230 -18.07 27.06 -11.81
N ASP A 231 -17.55 27.41 -10.63
CA ASP A 231 -17.94 28.64 -9.91
C ASP A 231 -17.08 29.84 -10.28
N ALA A 232 -16.07 29.65 -11.13
CA ALA A 232 -15.19 30.73 -11.56
C ALA A 232 -14.65 30.53 -12.98
N LEU A 233 -14.68 31.57 -13.79
CA LEU A 233 -14.26 31.54 -15.20
C LEU A 233 -12.77 31.24 -15.39
N ILE A 234 -11.93 31.42 -14.38
CA ILE A 234 -10.51 31.07 -14.43
C ILE A 234 -10.29 29.57 -14.69
N PHE A 235 -11.26 28.72 -14.37
CA PHE A 235 -11.23 27.27 -14.61
C PHE A 235 -11.94 26.84 -15.90
N ALA A 236 -12.34 27.78 -16.75
CA ALA A 236 -13.14 27.50 -17.95
C ALA A 236 -12.46 26.49 -18.89
N ASP A 237 -11.16 26.61 -19.11
CA ASP A 237 -10.42 25.70 -19.99
C ASP A 237 -10.40 24.26 -19.47
N ASP A 238 -10.15 24.09 -18.17
CA ASP A 238 -10.18 22.76 -17.53
C ASP A 238 -11.61 22.21 -17.47
N TYR A 239 -12.57 23.08 -17.21
CA TYR A 239 -14.00 22.73 -17.20
C TYR A 239 -14.44 22.14 -18.55
N TYR A 240 -14.09 22.76 -19.67
CA TYR A 240 -14.44 22.25 -21.00
C TYR A 240 -13.72 20.93 -21.32
N LYS A 241 -12.48 20.75 -20.90
CA LYS A 241 -11.78 19.46 -21.04
C LYS A 241 -12.46 18.35 -20.24
N VAL A 242 -12.91 18.68 -19.01
CA VAL A 242 -13.71 17.77 -18.17
C VAL A 242 -15.01 17.39 -18.89
N LEU A 243 -15.76 18.36 -19.44
CA LEU A 243 -17.01 18.09 -20.17
C LEU A 243 -16.79 17.19 -21.39
N ASP A 244 -15.69 17.38 -22.12
CA ASP A 244 -15.35 16.56 -23.30
C ASP A 244 -15.00 15.11 -22.95
N SER A 245 -14.58 14.88 -21.70
CA SER A 245 -14.23 13.55 -21.18
C SER A 245 -15.42 12.78 -20.60
N VAL A 246 -16.57 13.42 -20.43
CA VAL A 246 -17.75 12.83 -19.78
C VAL A 246 -18.27 11.63 -20.56
N LYS A 247 -18.45 10.52 -19.85
CA LYS A 247 -19.09 9.29 -20.35
C LYS A 247 -20.07 8.77 -19.28
N TYR A 248 -21.11 8.08 -19.71
CA TYR A 248 -22.07 7.45 -18.82
C TYR A 248 -22.81 6.31 -19.51
N ASN A 249 -23.43 5.44 -18.70
CA ASN A 249 -24.22 4.32 -19.17
C ASN A 249 -25.72 4.71 -19.19
N LEU A 250 -26.37 4.60 -20.36
CA LEU A 250 -27.80 4.87 -20.56
C LEU A 250 -28.70 3.72 -20.06
#